data_bc09c0214252786eb935fd42992f2995
#
_entry.id   bc09c0214252786eb935fd42992f2995
#
_cell.length_a   1.000
_cell.length_b   1.000
_cell.length_c   1.000
_cell.angle_alpha   90.00
_cell.angle_beta   90.00
_cell.angle_gamma   90.00
#
_symmetry.space_group_name_H-M   'P 1'
#
loop_
_entity.id
_entity.type
_entity.pdbx_description
1 polymer ?
#
loop_
_entity_poly.entity_id
_entity_poly.type
_entity_poly.pdbx_seq_one_letter_code
_entity_poly.pdbx_strand_id
1 'polypeptide(L)'
;MRSFGQKVRALLNGYRLGYWPQEKGRLRSEAYKNPDGFIEVTPENEDTRVSEHFRLRDFVSHGQTNIWPKYVVLREPLLDKLELVIEDLNDHGVNAEGMRIRSGFRTPAHNQAVRGEGSARDSRHQFGDAADVFIDQVGNGRMSDLNGDGRVNLADTKMILDAVERVEARYPELVGGTGLYTGRSGQFAHIDVRGTRARWVRGVYRGRSRSSKSRKASTKSSATRAPVKAVMTSSR
;
A
#
# COMPACT_ATOMS: atom_id res chain seq x y z
N MET A 1 -15.95 19.02 -13.33
CA MET A 1 -16.54 18.04 -12.40
C MET A 1 -17.66 17.28 -13.08
N ARG A 2 -17.75 15.96 -12.88
CA ARG A 2 -18.84 15.10 -13.32
C ARG A 2 -19.54 14.53 -12.09
N SER A 3 -20.87 14.63 -12.00
CA SER A 3 -21.62 14.08 -10.89
C SER A 3 -21.54 12.55 -10.86
N PHE A 4 -21.55 11.95 -9.66
CA PHE A 4 -21.62 10.50 -9.49
C PHE A 4 -22.82 9.89 -10.21
N GLY A 5 -23.97 10.59 -10.23
CA GLY A 5 -25.19 10.16 -10.92
C GLY A 5 -25.05 10.00 -12.44
N GLN A 6 -24.03 10.57 -13.06
CA GLN A 6 -23.75 10.39 -14.49
C GLN A 6 -23.09 9.03 -14.81
N LYS A 7 -22.64 8.33 -13.80
CA LYS A 7 -22.08 6.97 -13.93
C LYS A 7 -23.21 5.99 -14.31
N VAL A 8 -23.07 5.30 -15.41
CA VAL A 8 -23.99 4.26 -15.86
C VAL A 8 -23.41 2.88 -15.57
N ARG A 9 -23.96 2.15 -14.61
CA ARG A 9 -23.42 0.87 -14.12
C ARG A 9 -21.96 1.05 -13.66
N ALA A 10 -21.01 0.41 -14.35
CA ALA A 10 -19.56 0.46 -14.02
C ALA A 10 -18.77 1.51 -14.82
N LEU A 11 -19.44 2.29 -15.67
CA LEU A 11 -18.78 3.15 -16.66
C LEU A 11 -19.17 4.62 -16.51
N LEU A 12 -18.26 5.50 -16.86
CA LEU A 12 -18.50 6.92 -17.11
C LEU A 12 -17.77 7.29 -18.42
N ASN A 13 -18.52 7.66 -19.46
CA ASN A 13 -17.98 7.99 -20.79
C ASN A 13 -16.95 6.96 -21.31
N GLY A 14 -17.26 5.67 -21.18
CA GLY A 14 -16.37 4.59 -21.60
C GLY A 14 -15.26 4.21 -20.60
N TYR A 15 -14.94 5.08 -19.63
CA TYR A 15 -13.96 4.79 -18.60
C TYR A 15 -14.54 3.88 -17.52
N ARG A 16 -13.85 2.78 -17.21
CA ARG A 16 -14.34 1.77 -16.26
C ARG A 16 -14.02 2.16 -14.82
N LEU A 17 -15.03 2.63 -14.10
CA LEU A 17 -14.95 2.95 -12.68
C LEU A 17 -15.16 1.72 -11.78
N GLY A 18 -16.15 0.88 -12.11
CA GLY A 18 -16.59 -0.24 -11.26
C GLY A 18 -17.67 0.18 -10.27
N TYR A 19 -17.79 -0.52 -9.16
CA TYR A 19 -18.84 -0.31 -8.16
C TYR A 19 -18.26 -0.11 -6.78
N TRP A 20 -18.65 0.97 -6.12
CA TRP A 20 -18.27 1.27 -4.73
C TRP A 20 -18.96 0.31 -3.73
N PRO A 21 -18.44 0.20 -2.51
CA PRO A 21 -19.05 -0.64 -1.48
C PRO A 21 -20.52 -0.31 -1.21
N GLN A 22 -20.89 0.96 -1.17
CA GLN A 22 -22.28 1.41 -0.93
C GLN A 22 -23.22 0.92 -2.04
N GLU A 23 -22.82 0.97 -3.31
CA GLU A 23 -23.62 0.47 -4.44
C GLU A 23 -23.88 -1.05 -4.35
N LYS A 24 -23.11 -1.76 -3.54
CA LYS A 24 -23.22 -3.20 -3.27
C LYS A 24 -23.85 -3.50 -1.91
N GLY A 25 -24.54 -2.52 -1.32
CA GLY A 25 -25.18 -2.66 -0.01
C GLY A 25 -24.20 -2.82 1.16
N ARG A 26 -22.93 -2.41 1.00
CA ARG A 26 -21.87 -2.58 2.01
C ARG A 26 -21.38 -1.25 2.55
N LEU A 27 -22.28 -0.35 2.93
CA LEU A 27 -21.92 0.87 3.62
C LEU A 27 -21.48 0.55 5.06
N ARG A 28 -20.22 0.79 5.38
CA ARG A 28 -19.61 0.51 6.70
C ARG A 28 -19.69 1.71 7.64
N SER A 29 -19.55 2.91 7.10
CA SER A 29 -19.66 4.19 7.81
C SER A 29 -19.74 5.32 6.78
N GLU A 30 -19.97 6.55 7.24
CA GLU A 30 -20.01 7.76 6.39
C GLU A 30 -18.74 7.90 5.50
N ALA A 31 -17.57 7.55 6.03
CA ALA A 31 -16.33 7.60 5.29
C ALA A 31 -16.31 6.65 4.05
N TYR A 32 -17.24 5.71 3.96
CA TYR A 32 -17.38 4.76 2.84
C TYR A 32 -18.57 5.06 1.92
N LYS A 33 -19.17 6.25 2.04
CA LYS A 33 -20.16 6.73 1.07
C LYS A 33 -19.56 6.85 -0.33
N ASN A 34 -20.43 6.74 -1.32
CA ASN A 34 -20.04 7.05 -2.71
C ASN A 34 -19.49 8.47 -2.77
N PRO A 35 -18.50 8.73 -3.63
CA PRO A 35 -18.07 10.10 -3.89
C PRO A 35 -19.21 10.91 -4.54
N ASP A 36 -19.25 12.21 -4.31
CA ASP A 36 -20.27 13.11 -4.89
C ASP A 36 -20.09 13.24 -6.41
N GLY A 37 -18.84 13.12 -6.88
CA GLY A 37 -18.51 13.21 -8.28
C GLY A 37 -17.05 12.94 -8.58
N PHE A 38 -16.67 13.27 -9.82
CA PHE A 38 -15.37 12.99 -10.38
C PHE A 38 -14.77 14.23 -11.01
N ILE A 39 -13.48 14.42 -10.84
CA ILE A 39 -12.67 15.33 -11.64
C ILE A 39 -12.41 14.64 -12.98
N GLU A 40 -12.78 15.28 -14.09
CA GLU A 40 -12.45 14.80 -15.42
C GLU A 40 -11.02 15.23 -15.76
N VAL A 41 -10.19 14.27 -16.08
CA VAL A 41 -8.78 14.48 -16.43
C VAL A 41 -8.58 14.14 -17.90
N THR A 42 -8.03 15.08 -18.64
CA THR A 42 -7.72 14.99 -20.07
C THR A 42 -6.23 15.25 -20.28
N PRO A 43 -5.66 14.95 -21.46
CA PRO A 43 -4.27 15.31 -21.78
C PRO A 43 -3.96 16.81 -21.60
N GLU A 44 -4.97 17.68 -21.80
CA GLU A 44 -4.80 19.13 -21.73
C GLU A 44 -4.75 19.65 -20.29
N ASN A 45 -5.36 18.92 -19.32
CA ASN A 45 -5.45 19.37 -17.93
C ASN A 45 -4.72 18.47 -16.91
N GLU A 46 -4.14 17.34 -17.33
CA GLU A 46 -3.51 16.40 -16.41
C GLU A 46 -2.34 17.03 -15.62
N ASP A 47 -1.71 18.06 -16.17
CA ASP A 47 -0.64 18.82 -15.54
C ASP A 47 -1.10 19.96 -14.62
N THR A 48 -2.42 20.15 -14.46
CA THR A 48 -2.95 21.15 -13.53
C THR A 48 -2.47 20.84 -12.12
N ARG A 49 -1.87 21.83 -11.45
CA ARG A 49 -1.50 21.74 -10.04
C ARG A 49 -2.74 21.62 -9.16
N VAL A 50 -2.75 20.69 -8.24
CA VAL A 50 -3.80 20.51 -7.22
C VAL A 50 -3.33 20.94 -5.84
N SER A 51 -2.01 21.06 -5.67
CA SER A 51 -1.34 21.65 -4.53
C SER A 51 0.07 22.10 -4.93
N GLU A 52 0.92 22.48 -3.99
CA GLU A 52 2.27 23.00 -4.30
C GLU A 52 3.15 21.95 -4.99
N HIS A 53 3.12 20.72 -4.50
CA HIS A 53 4.00 19.64 -5.00
C HIS A 53 3.30 18.70 -5.98
N PHE A 54 1.96 18.69 -6.05
CA PHE A 54 1.23 17.65 -6.77
C PHE A 54 0.37 18.18 -7.93
N ARG A 55 0.18 17.30 -8.93
CA ARG A 55 -0.65 17.54 -10.12
C ARG A 55 -1.76 16.50 -10.24
N LEU A 56 -2.78 16.77 -11.03
CA LEU A 56 -3.89 15.83 -11.27
C LEU A 56 -3.41 14.45 -11.72
N ARG A 57 -2.42 14.40 -12.62
CA ARG A 57 -1.87 13.15 -13.14
C ARG A 57 -1.32 12.22 -12.07
N ASP A 58 -0.81 12.77 -10.96
CA ASP A 58 -0.18 12.00 -9.88
C ASP A 58 -1.22 11.12 -9.15
N PHE A 59 -2.49 11.52 -9.20
CA PHE A 59 -3.59 10.81 -8.55
C PHE A 59 -4.41 9.92 -9.49
N VAL A 60 -4.10 9.87 -10.79
CA VAL A 60 -4.86 9.07 -11.76
C VAL A 60 -4.66 7.57 -11.51
N SER A 61 -5.76 6.81 -11.61
CA SER A 61 -5.71 5.35 -11.48
C SER A 61 -4.95 4.70 -12.65
N HIS A 62 -4.01 3.81 -12.35
CA HIS A 62 -3.13 3.17 -13.34
C HIS A 62 -3.81 2.08 -14.19
N GLY A 63 -5.06 1.70 -13.89
CA GLY A 63 -5.71 0.55 -14.51
C GLY A 63 -6.13 0.71 -15.99
N GLN A 64 -6.11 1.92 -16.55
CA GLN A 64 -6.59 2.22 -17.90
C GLN A 64 -5.77 3.37 -18.50
N THR A 65 -4.53 3.09 -18.85
CA THR A 65 -3.55 4.12 -19.26
C THR A 65 -3.92 4.80 -20.58
N ASN A 66 -4.53 4.06 -21.52
CA ASN A 66 -4.79 4.53 -22.91
C ASN A 66 -6.24 5.02 -23.12
N ILE A 67 -7.05 5.13 -22.05
CA ILE A 67 -8.44 5.59 -22.17
C ILE A 67 -8.55 7.02 -21.64
N TRP A 68 -9.14 7.89 -22.43
CA TRP A 68 -9.43 9.27 -22.09
C TRP A 68 -10.90 9.61 -22.37
N PRO A 69 -11.53 10.55 -21.61
CA PRO A 69 -10.99 11.15 -20.40
C PRO A 69 -10.87 10.13 -19.26
N LYS A 70 -9.96 10.39 -18.32
CA LYS A 70 -9.86 9.66 -17.05
C LYS A 70 -10.69 10.37 -15.98
N TYR A 71 -11.01 9.67 -14.90
CA TYR A 71 -11.79 10.23 -13.81
C TYR A 71 -11.13 9.95 -12.48
N VAL A 72 -10.99 10.99 -11.64
CA VAL A 72 -10.33 10.95 -10.34
C VAL A 72 -11.30 11.43 -9.27
N VAL A 73 -11.31 10.75 -8.12
CA VAL A 73 -11.79 11.30 -6.86
C VAL A 73 -10.56 11.76 -6.08
N LEU A 74 -10.58 13.00 -5.59
CA LEU A 74 -9.50 13.58 -4.82
C LEU A 74 -10.13 14.49 -3.75
N ARG A 75 -9.73 14.30 -2.51
CA ARG A 75 -10.22 15.08 -1.37
C ARG A 75 -9.14 16.05 -0.92
N GLU A 76 -9.53 17.30 -0.73
CA GLU A 76 -8.66 18.39 -0.29
C GLU A 76 -7.90 18.05 1.02
N PRO A 77 -8.52 17.47 2.08
CA PRO A 77 -7.78 17.14 3.30
C PRO A 77 -6.63 16.15 3.09
N LEU A 78 -6.65 15.33 2.02
CA LEU A 78 -5.50 14.49 1.68
C LEU A 78 -4.34 15.33 1.16
N LEU A 79 -4.61 16.32 0.30
CA LEU A 79 -3.61 17.24 -0.23
C LEU A 79 -2.96 18.04 0.92
N ASP A 80 -3.79 18.64 1.78
CA ASP A 80 -3.33 19.39 2.94
C ASP A 80 -2.40 18.55 3.82
N LYS A 81 -2.80 17.31 4.10
CA LYS A 81 -1.98 16.40 4.91
C LYS A 81 -0.65 16.07 4.25
N LEU A 82 -0.63 15.83 2.93
CA LEU A 82 0.60 15.51 2.20
C LEU A 82 1.56 16.72 2.19
N GLU A 83 1.06 17.93 1.95
CA GLU A 83 1.86 19.15 1.98
C GLU A 83 2.44 19.40 3.38
N LEU A 84 1.62 19.28 4.43
CA LEU A 84 2.08 19.42 5.82
C LEU A 84 3.12 18.36 6.21
N VAL A 85 3.03 17.15 5.65
CA VAL A 85 4.04 16.09 5.88
C VAL A 85 5.35 16.43 5.18
N ILE A 86 5.32 17.05 3.98
CA ILE A 86 6.51 17.55 3.30
C ILE A 86 7.17 18.66 4.13
N GLU A 87 6.38 19.65 4.56
CA GLU A 87 6.85 20.75 5.40
C GLU A 87 7.49 20.23 6.69
N ASP A 88 6.79 19.35 7.42
CA ASP A 88 7.30 18.79 8.67
C ASP A 88 8.61 17.99 8.48
N LEU A 89 8.75 17.23 7.41
CA LEU A 89 9.98 16.52 7.09
C LEU A 89 11.12 17.48 6.80
N ASN A 90 10.89 18.54 6.01
CA ASN A 90 11.86 19.58 5.69
C ASN A 90 12.33 20.31 6.96
N ASP A 91 11.41 20.65 7.86
CA ASP A 91 11.70 21.30 9.15
C ASP A 91 12.56 20.40 10.06
N HIS A 92 12.49 19.08 9.87
CA HIS A 92 13.28 18.10 10.62
C HIS A 92 14.53 17.62 9.85
N GLY A 93 14.94 18.37 8.83
CA GLY A 93 16.21 18.16 8.11
C GLY A 93 16.16 17.06 7.05
N VAL A 94 14.97 16.59 6.67
CA VAL A 94 14.77 15.62 5.58
C VAL A 94 14.26 16.35 4.36
N ASN A 95 15.09 16.46 3.31
CA ASN A 95 14.61 17.03 2.05
C ASN A 95 13.49 16.17 1.45
N ALA A 96 12.26 16.63 1.58
CA ALA A 96 11.07 15.94 1.11
C ALA A 96 10.45 16.51 -0.17
N GLU A 97 11.09 17.52 -0.81
CA GLU A 97 10.67 18.14 -2.07
C GLU A 97 10.46 17.11 -3.21
N GLY A 98 11.19 16.00 -3.13
CA GLY A 98 11.07 14.87 -4.04
C GLY A 98 9.97 13.87 -3.68
N MET A 99 8.98 14.24 -2.85
CA MET A 99 7.86 13.33 -2.55
C MET A 99 7.04 13.04 -3.81
N ARG A 100 6.80 11.75 -4.06
CA ARG A 100 6.06 11.27 -5.22
C ARG A 100 4.89 10.39 -4.83
N ILE A 101 3.82 10.49 -5.58
CA ILE A 101 2.67 9.59 -5.45
C ILE A 101 2.95 8.32 -6.26
N ARG A 102 3.07 7.19 -5.57
CA ARG A 102 3.15 5.86 -6.17
C ARG A 102 1.77 5.37 -6.64
N SER A 103 0.73 5.67 -5.87
CA SER A 103 -0.66 5.33 -6.16
C SER A 103 -1.56 6.33 -5.43
N GLY A 104 -2.31 7.11 -6.16
CA GLY A 104 -3.36 8.00 -5.64
C GLY A 104 -4.73 7.33 -5.69
N PHE A 105 -5.69 7.96 -6.38
CA PHE A 105 -7.00 7.38 -6.58
C PHE A 105 -6.93 6.04 -7.32
N ARG A 106 -7.77 5.12 -6.89
CA ARG A 106 -7.88 3.80 -7.50
C ARG A 106 -9.33 3.47 -7.75
N THR A 107 -9.72 3.34 -9.03
CA THR A 107 -11.10 2.94 -9.34
C THR A 107 -11.45 1.62 -8.65
N PRO A 108 -12.71 1.40 -8.22
CA PRO A 108 -13.14 0.10 -7.68
C PRO A 108 -12.81 -1.08 -8.60
N ALA A 109 -12.86 -0.89 -9.92
CA ALA A 109 -12.48 -1.91 -10.89
C ALA A 109 -10.99 -2.24 -10.83
N HIS A 110 -10.13 -1.22 -10.78
CA HIS A 110 -8.68 -1.40 -10.62
C HIS A 110 -8.35 -2.01 -9.25
N ASN A 111 -8.97 -1.51 -8.18
CA ASN A 111 -8.76 -2.07 -6.84
C ASN A 111 -9.11 -3.56 -6.77
N GLN A 112 -10.14 -3.99 -7.50
CA GLN A 112 -10.50 -5.41 -7.58
C GLN A 112 -9.42 -6.23 -8.33
N ALA A 113 -8.82 -5.68 -9.39
CA ALA A 113 -7.76 -6.35 -10.15
C ALA A 113 -6.49 -6.57 -9.31
N VAL A 114 -6.10 -5.58 -8.48
CA VAL A 114 -4.87 -5.66 -7.65
C VAL A 114 -5.09 -6.26 -6.26
N ARG A 115 -6.24 -6.83 -5.97
CA ARG A 115 -6.52 -7.45 -4.66
C ARG A 115 -5.58 -8.60 -4.31
N GLY A 116 -5.17 -9.39 -5.28
CA GLY A 116 -4.19 -10.46 -5.12
C GLY A 116 -2.81 -9.97 -4.68
N GLU A 117 -2.51 -8.70 -4.87
CA GLU A 117 -1.27 -8.04 -4.49
C GLU A 117 -1.30 -7.42 -3.09
N GLY A 118 -2.34 -7.71 -2.30
CA GLY A 118 -2.48 -7.24 -0.91
C GLY A 118 -3.32 -5.98 -0.71
N SER A 119 -3.99 -5.48 -1.76
CA SER A 119 -4.94 -4.37 -1.62
C SER A 119 -6.18 -4.79 -0.83
N ALA A 120 -6.64 -3.94 0.09
CA ALA A 120 -7.88 -4.17 0.83
C ALA A 120 -9.09 -4.07 -0.12
N ARG A 121 -10.14 -4.88 0.16
CA ARG A 121 -11.37 -4.87 -0.66
C ARG A 121 -12.00 -3.48 -0.73
N ASP A 122 -12.15 -2.85 0.41
CA ASP A 122 -12.75 -1.52 0.55
C ASP A 122 -11.62 -0.52 0.89
N SER A 123 -10.61 -0.44 -0.01
CA SER A 123 -9.42 0.40 0.14
C SER A 123 -9.78 1.89 0.11
N ARG A 124 -9.12 2.71 0.93
CA ARG A 124 -9.31 4.17 0.98
C ARG A 124 -8.95 4.87 -0.35
N HIS A 125 -8.06 4.30 -1.13
CA HIS A 125 -7.76 4.82 -2.48
C HIS A 125 -9.00 4.96 -3.38
N GLN A 126 -10.06 4.16 -3.14
CA GLN A 126 -11.30 4.26 -3.91
C GLN A 126 -12.13 5.51 -3.60
N PHE A 127 -11.80 6.22 -2.52
CA PHE A 127 -12.55 7.39 -2.03
C PHE A 127 -11.78 8.70 -2.20
N GLY A 128 -10.59 8.65 -2.82
CA GLY A 128 -9.76 9.82 -3.10
C GLY A 128 -9.16 10.48 -1.86
N ASP A 129 -9.12 9.77 -0.75
CA ASP A 129 -8.59 10.24 0.52
C ASP A 129 -7.39 9.43 1.01
N ALA A 130 -6.70 8.74 0.08
CA ALA A 130 -5.48 7.99 0.36
C ALA A 130 -4.47 8.10 -0.77
N ALA A 131 -3.20 8.11 -0.39
CA ALA A 131 -2.07 8.01 -1.30
C ALA A 131 -0.98 7.07 -0.74
N ASP A 132 -0.34 6.31 -1.62
CA ASP A 132 0.90 5.62 -1.36
C ASP A 132 2.04 6.54 -1.84
N VAL A 133 2.97 6.92 -0.95
CA VAL A 133 4.00 7.92 -1.21
C VAL A 133 5.40 7.39 -0.92
N PHE A 134 6.39 7.95 -1.61
CA PHE A 134 7.81 7.77 -1.32
C PHE A 134 8.57 9.06 -1.62
N ILE A 135 9.77 9.22 -1.06
CA ILE A 135 10.61 10.40 -1.27
C ILE A 135 11.78 10.00 -2.15
N ASP A 136 11.89 10.64 -3.31
CA ASP A 136 12.91 10.41 -4.34
C ASP A 136 13.83 11.65 -4.45
N GLN A 137 14.83 11.70 -3.58
CA GLN A 137 15.78 12.84 -3.53
C GLN A 137 16.74 12.86 -4.73
N VAL A 138 16.90 11.74 -5.42
CA VAL A 138 17.91 11.59 -6.49
C VAL A 138 17.31 11.38 -7.88
N GLY A 139 15.99 11.36 -8.01
CA GLY A 139 15.29 11.27 -9.29
C GLY A 139 15.32 9.87 -9.95
N ASN A 140 15.48 8.80 -9.17
CA ASN A 140 15.59 7.44 -9.69
C ASN A 140 14.29 6.62 -9.62
N GLY A 141 13.18 7.22 -9.19
CA GLY A 141 11.86 6.61 -9.08
C GLY A 141 11.72 5.66 -7.88
N ARG A 142 12.56 5.79 -6.86
CA ARG A 142 12.56 4.94 -5.66
C ARG A 142 12.71 5.77 -4.40
N MET A 143 12.35 5.16 -3.27
CA MET A 143 12.63 5.72 -1.95
C MET A 143 14.13 5.96 -1.79
N SER A 144 14.50 7.14 -1.31
CA SER A 144 15.86 7.49 -0.92
C SER A 144 16.19 7.04 0.51
N ASP A 145 17.47 7.00 0.83
CA ASP A 145 17.96 6.86 2.20
C ASP A 145 17.74 8.19 2.93
N LEU A 146 16.69 8.26 3.73
CA LEU A 146 16.27 9.52 4.37
C LEU A 146 17.02 9.78 5.68
N ASN A 147 17.51 8.73 6.33
CA ASN A 147 18.22 8.83 7.61
C ASN A 147 19.76 8.87 7.45
N GLY A 148 20.28 8.70 6.22
CA GLY A 148 21.72 8.78 5.92
C GLY A 148 22.53 7.59 6.42
N ASP A 149 21.90 6.42 6.67
CA ASP A 149 22.61 5.23 7.18
C ASP A 149 23.24 4.36 6.06
N GLY A 150 23.09 4.78 4.81
CA GLY A 150 23.59 4.08 3.62
C GLY A 150 22.68 2.96 3.13
N ARG A 151 21.46 2.86 3.65
CA ARG A 151 20.51 1.80 3.32
C ARG A 151 19.09 2.35 3.15
N VAL A 152 18.38 1.86 2.14
CA VAL A 152 16.95 2.14 1.99
C VAL A 152 16.15 1.00 2.59
N ASN A 153 15.47 1.25 3.70
CA ASN A 153 14.79 0.21 4.48
C ASN A 153 13.57 0.75 5.25
N LEU A 154 13.09 0.01 6.27
CA LEU A 154 11.94 0.43 7.07
C LEU A 154 12.20 1.71 7.87
N ALA A 155 13.45 2.01 8.23
CA ALA A 155 13.79 3.21 8.99
C ALA A 155 13.45 4.48 8.21
N ASP A 156 13.67 4.49 6.89
CA ASP A 156 13.34 5.62 6.02
C ASP A 156 11.83 5.85 5.94
N THR A 157 11.04 4.78 5.71
CA THR A 157 9.58 4.90 5.69
C THR A 157 9.03 5.28 7.07
N LYS A 158 9.75 4.94 8.15
CA LYS A 158 9.36 5.34 9.51
C LYS A 158 9.51 6.85 9.71
N MET A 159 10.46 7.51 9.08
CA MET A 159 10.56 8.98 9.14
C MET A 159 9.29 9.66 8.59
N ILE A 160 8.71 9.12 7.52
CA ILE A 160 7.41 9.59 7.02
C ILE A 160 6.30 9.36 8.04
N LEU A 161 6.27 8.20 8.72
CA LEU A 161 5.30 7.95 9.78
C LEU A 161 5.46 8.95 10.93
N ASP A 162 6.68 9.20 11.37
CA ASP A 162 6.95 10.11 12.49
C ASP A 162 6.50 11.55 12.13
N ALA A 163 6.67 12.00 10.87
CA ALA A 163 6.11 13.26 10.38
C ALA A 163 4.57 13.25 10.39
N VAL A 164 3.93 12.18 9.89
CA VAL A 164 2.47 12.03 9.96
C VAL A 164 1.96 12.11 11.40
N GLU A 165 2.64 11.49 12.37
CA GLU A 165 2.25 11.55 13.78
C GLU A 165 2.29 13.00 14.32
N ARG A 166 3.31 13.77 13.96
CA ARG A 166 3.42 15.19 14.37
C ARG A 166 2.35 16.06 13.70
N VAL A 167 2.09 15.85 12.41
CA VAL A 167 1.03 16.53 11.66
C VAL A 167 -0.35 16.22 12.27
N GLU A 168 -0.67 14.95 12.52
CA GLU A 168 -1.95 14.56 13.12
C GLU A 168 -2.12 15.06 14.57
N ALA A 169 -1.03 15.22 15.32
CA ALA A 169 -1.07 15.83 16.64
C ALA A 169 -1.39 17.33 16.59
N ARG A 170 -0.94 18.03 15.55
CA ARG A 170 -1.19 19.46 15.31
C ARG A 170 -2.55 19.71 14.65
N TYR A 171 -2.99 18.80 13.77
CA TYR A 171 -4.21 18.89 12.96
C TYR A 171 -5.05 17.60 13.13
N PRO A 172 -5.81 17.48 14.24
CA PRO A 172 -6.58 16.27 14.54
C PRO A 172 -7.66 15.92 13.51
N GLU A 173 -8.14 16.88 12.71
CA GLU A 173 -9.09 16.68 11.61
C GLU A 173 -8.49 15.88 10.45
N LEU A 174 -7.16 15.83 10.33
CA LEU A 174 -6.42 15.07 9.33
C LEU A 174 -6.07 13.65 9.77
N VAL A 175 -6.55 13.22 10.94
CA VAL A 175 -6.27 11.88 11.47
C VAL A 175 -6.70 10.79 10.50
N GLY A 176 -5.82 9.80 10.30
CA GLY A 176 -6.10 8.71 9.38
C GLY A 176 -5.22 7.48 9.54
N GLY A 177 -5.18 6.69 8.48
CA GLY A 177 -4.35 5.50 8.40
C GLY A 177 -2.95 5.81 7.87
N THR A 178 -1.92 5.18 8.46
CA THR A 178 -0.58 5.17 7.91
C THR A 178 -0.01 3.76 7.93
N GLY A 179 0.41 3.30 6.77
CA GLY A 179 0.98 1.98 6.57
C GLY A 179 2.39 2.05 6.00
N LEU A 180 3.32 1.31 6.58
CA LEU A 180 4.68 1.22 6.07
C LEU A 180 4.82 -0.06 5.26
N TYR A 181 5.32 0.07 4.04
CA TYR A 181 5.50 -1.03 3.11
C TYR A 181 6.97 -1.20 2.77
N THR A 182 7.44 -2.44 2.86
CA THR A 182 8.80 -2.83 2.52
C THR A 182 8.77 -4.14 1.74
N GLY A 183 9.79 -4.42 0.94
CA GLY A 183 9.90 -5.69 0.21
C GLY A 183 9.92 -5.52 -1.31
N ARG A 184 9.40 -6.50 -2.04
CA ARG A 184 9.47 -6.53 -3.52
C ARG A 184 8.79 -5.35 -4.20
N SER A 185 7.74 -4.81 -3.58
CA SER A 185 7.03 -3.62 -4.08
C SER A 185 7.78 -2.31 -3.86
N GLY A 186 8.99 -2.35 -3.28
CA GLY A 186 9.76 -1.18 -2.87
C GLY A 186 9.38 -0.69 -1.48
N GLN A 187 10.00 0.43 -1.08
CA GLN A 187 9.71 1.13 0.16
C GLN A 187 8.74 2.26 -0.13
N PHE A 188 7.64 2.35 0.60
CA PHE A 188 6.68 3.46 0.50
C PHE A 188 5.80 3.52 1.77
N ALA A 189 5.17 4.65 2.00
CA ALA A 189 4.19 4.83 3.05
C ALA A 189 2.79 5.03 2.43
N HIS A 190 1.79 4.34 2.98
CA HIS A 190 0.39 4.67 2.75
C HIS A 190 -0.03 5.76 3.73
N ILE A 191 -0.69 6.80 3.26
CA ILE A 191 -1.24 7.89 4.07
C ILE A 191 -2.70 8.07 3.69
N ASP A 192 -3.61 8.18 4.67
CA ASP A 192 -5.01 8.53 4.41
C ASP A 192 -5.61 9.46 5.49
N VAL A 193 -6.80 9.99 5.20
CA VAL A 193 -7.54 10.92 6.07
C VAL A 193 -8.94 10.36 6.40
N ARG A 194 -9.01 9.08 6.76
CA ARG A 194 -10.28 8.39 7.07
C ARG A 194 -10.99 8.83 8.35
N GLY A 195 -10.43 9.73 9.13
CA GLY A 195 -10.98 10.23 10.40
C GLY A 195 -10.76 9.31 11.61
N THR A 196 -10.05 8.19 11.43
CA THR A 196 -9.72 7.26 12.52
C THR A 196 -8.29 6.77 12.38
N ARG A 197 -7.54 6.82 13.49
CA ARG A 197 -6.13 6.42 13.50
C ARG A 197 -5.98 4.92 13.27
N ALA A 198 -5.15 4.54 12.29
CA ALA A 198 -4.74 3.18 12.03
C ALA A 198 -3.26 3.11 11.64
N ARG A 199 -2.52 2.13 12.16
CA ARG A 199 -1.09 1.96 11.88
C ARG A 199 -0.79 0.51 11.57
N TRP A 200 0.01 0.26 10.52
CA TRP A 200 0.43 -1.09 10.16
C TRP A 200 1.76 -1.09 9.42
N VAL A 201 2.42 -2.25 9.43
CA VAL A 201 3.64 -2.51 8.68
C VAL A 201 3.42 -3.78 7.85
N ARG A 202 3.80 -3.76 6.58
CA ARG A 202 3.73 -4.91 5.68
C ARG A 202 5.05 -5.13 4.94
N GLY A 203 5.32 -6.40 4.62
CA GLY A 203 6.50 -6.76 3.84
C GLY A 203 7.79 -6.92 4.64
N VAL A 204 7.74 -6.84 5.97
CA VAL A 204 8.87 -7.23 6.82
C VAL A 204 9.13 -8.71 6.58
N TYR A 205 10.22 -9.03 5.88
CA TYR A 205 10.75 -10.38 5.84
C TYR A 205 11.07 -10.78 7.28
N ARG A 206 10.23 -11.58 7.90
CA ARG A 206 10.70 -12.44 8.99
C ARG A 206 11.74 -13.34 8.35
N GLY A 207 13.01 -13.03 8.54
CA GLY A 207 14.09 -13.92 8.20
C GLY A 207 13.67 -15.28 8.72
N ARG A 208 13.62 -16.28 7.86
CA ARG A 208 13.50 -17.67 8.30
C ARG A 208 14.65 -17.84 9.31
N SER A 209 14.31 -17.79 10.60
CA SER A 209 15.20 -18.38 11.60
C SER A 209 15.38 -19.83 11.13
N ARG A 210 16.56 -20.13 10.62
CA ARG A 210 16.98 -21.53 10.49
C ARG A 210 16.93 -22.07 11.92
N SER A 211 15.80 -22.63 12.31
CA SER A 211 15.78 -23.56 13.42
C SER A 211 16.71 -24.68 12.98
N SER A 212 17.89 -24.70 13.56
CA SER A 212 18.77 -25.84 13.52
C SER A 212 17.99 -26.99 14.16
N LYS A 213 17.24 -27.74 13.35
CA LYS A 213 16.81 -29.07 13.75
C LYS A 213 18.11 -29.84 13.94
N SER A 214 18.56 -29.92 15.20
CA SER A 214 19.58 -30.87 15.62
C SER A 214 19.10 -32.25 15.13
N ARG A 215 19.79 -32.80 14.14
CA ARG A 215 19.65 -34.19 13.77
C ARG A 215 20.10 -35.00 15.01
N LYS A 216 19.17 -35.47 15.81
CA LYS A 216 19.44 -36.57 16.72
C LYS A 216 19.86 -37.74 15.83
N ALA A 217 21.16 -38.04 15.88
CA ALA A 217 21.70 -39.27 15.33
C ALA A 217 21.09 -40.44 16.17
N SER A 218 20.20 -41.19 15.55
CA SER A 218 19.76 -42.46 16.11
C SER A 218 20.86 -43.48 15.87
N THR A 219 21.67 -43.76 16.85
CA THR A 219 22.54 -44.91 16.92
C THR A 219 21.66 -46.17 16.94
N LYS A 220 21.55 -46.83 15.80
CA LYS A 220 21.03 -48.20 15.75
C LYS A 220 22.11 -49.13 16.30
N SER A 221 21.91 -49.64 17.53
CA SER A 221 22.61 -50.75 18.08
C SER A 221 22.33 -52.00 17.24
N SER A 222 23.36 -52.53 16.63
CA SER A 222 23.32 -53.83 15.96
C SER A 222 23.49 -54.92 17.01
N ALA A 223 22.38 -55.55 17.41
CA ALA A 223 22.44 -56.82 18.17
C ALA A 223 22.76 -57.99 17.24
N THR A 224 23.97 -58.49 17.39
CA THR A 224 24.46 -59.73 16.73
C THR A 224 23.72 -60.91 17.34
N ARG A 225 22.94 -61.60 16.54
CA ARG A 225 22.27 -62.88 16.91
C ARG A 225 23.13 -64.05 16.42
N ALA A 226 23.66 -64.86 17.35
CA ALA A 226 24.42 -66.08 17.12
C ALA A 226 23.55 -67.18 16.46
N PRO A 227 24.17 -68.12 15.65
CA PRO A 227 23.41 -69.13 14.98
C PRO A 227 23.13 -70.33 15.89
N VAL A 228 21.87 -70.78 15.88
CA VAL A 228 21.43 -72.03 16.56
C VAL A 228 21.70 -73.19 15.57
N LYS A 229 22.46 -74.16 16.07
CA LYS A 229 22.74 -75.42 15.39
C LYS A 229 21.47 -76.28 15.21
N ALA A 230 21.30 -76.81 14.00
CA ALA A 230 20.34 -77.85 13.69
C ALA A 230 20.80 -79.18 14.30
N VAL A 231 19.90 -79.87 14.97
CA VAL A 231 20.05 -81.29 15.35
C VAL A 231 19.11 -82.09 14.43
N MET A 232 19.72 -82.92 13.57
CA MET A 232 19.02 -83.96 12.87
C MET A 232 18.72 -85.12 13.85
N THR A 233 17.52 -85.60 13.85
CA THR A 233 17.22 -86.99 14.28
C THR A 233 16.36 -87.62 13.20
N SER A 234 16.95 -88.72 12.72
CA SER A 234 16.42 -89.75 11.88
C SER A 234 15.45 -90.66 12.64
N SER A 235 14.49 -91.21 11.96
CA SER A 235 13.91 -92.56 12.09
C SER A 235 12.41 -92.54 11.83
N ARG A 236 11.87 -93.15 10.99
CA ARG A 236 11.61 -94.40 10.22
C ARG A 236 10.51 -94.14 9.22
#